data_831f12b650c259855eec4c9e5f942be5
#
_entry.id   831f12b650c259855eec4c9e5f942be5
#
_cell.length_a   1.000
_cell.length_b   1.000
_cell.length_c   1.000
_cell.angle_alpha   90.00
_cell.angle_beta   90.00
_cell.angle_gamma   90.00
#
_symmetry.space_group_name_H-M   'P 1'
#
loop_
_entity.id
_entity.type
_entity.pdbx_description
1 polymer ?
#
loop_
_entity_poly.entity_id
_entity_poly.type
_entity_poly.pdbx_seq_one_letter_code
_entity_poly.pdbx_strand_id
1 'polypeptide(L)'
;MFYVEGQGYFTYKRMPLGVTGGPSEFSHITAERLHDLIVNSILELFVHNVGMAFDSCEEGMTKLHTLLECIHREKMSLSPSKLRLFMSEAVFAGAQVGPEGVSPDAMKLMVIVDWPIPIDASHLEGFLGLTSYF
;
A
#
# COMPACT_ATOMS: atom_id res chain seq x y z
N MET A 1 15.02 -21.13 -7.63
CA MET A 1 15.50 -22.12 -8.58
C MET A 1 14.54 -23.30 -8.56
N PHE A 2 14.17 -23.86 -9.70
CA PHE A 2 13.33 -25.04 -9.83
C PHE A 2 13.93 -25.98 -10.89
N TYR A 3 13.65 -27.26 -10.77
CA TYR A 3 14.13 -28.29 -11.67
C TYR A 3 13.01 -28.71 -12.64
N VAL A 4 13.34 -28.86 -13.91
CA VAL A 4 12.46 -29.42 -14.93
C VAL A 4 13.09 -30.71 -15.43
N GLU A 5 12.36 -31.82 -15.36
CA GLU A 5 12.84 -33.11 -15.78
C GLU A 5 13.22 -33.09 -17.28
N GLY A 6 14.42 -33.58 -17.57
CA GLY A 6 14.97 -33.56 -18.94
C GLY A 6 15.52 -32.23 -19.42
N GLN A 7 15.33 -31.13 -18.68
CA GLN A 7 15.79 -29.79 -19.08
C GLN A 7 16.76 -29.15 -18.07
N GLY A 8 16.83 -29.66 -16.83
CA GLY A 8 17.75 -29.16 -15.80
C GLY A 8 17.18 -28.06 -14.90
N TYR A 9 18.07 -27.24 -14.33
CA TYR A 9 17.72 -26.21 -13.36
C TYR A 9 17.45 -24.86 -14.02
N PHE A 10 16.37 -24.21 -13.57
CA PHE A 10 15.96 -22.89 -14.02
C PHE A 10 15.84 -21.93 -12.85
N THR A 11 16.06 -20.64 -13.12
CA THR A 11 15.77 -19.54 -12.19
C THR A 11 14.83 -18.54 -12.84
N TYR A 12 13.98 -17.92 -12.05
CA TYR A 12 13.16 -16.82 -12.53
C TYR A 12 14.02 -15.58 -12.77
N LYS A 13 13.87 -14.93 -13.93
CA LYS A 13 14.48 -13.63 -14.21
C LYS A 13 13.71 -12.46 -13.58
N ARG A 14 12.49 -12.70 -13.14
CA ARG A 14 11.64 -11.75 -12.43
C ARG A 14 11.03 -12.47 -11.24
N MET A 15 10.69 -11.73 -10.20
CA MET A 15 10.06 -12.27 -9.01
C MET A 15 8.69 -12.89 -9.36
N PRO A 16 8.48 -14.19 -9.12
CA PRO A 16 7.19 -14.80 -9.36
C PRO A 16 6.19 -14.41 -8.27
N LEU A 17 4.91 -14.45 -8.62
CA LEU A 17 3.84 -14.25 -7.66
C LEU A 17 3.79 -15.42 -6.66
N GLY A 18 3.42 -15.13 -5.41
CA GLY A 18 3.24 -16.13 -4.36
C GLY A 18 4.50 -16.52 -3.58
N VAL A 19 5.65 -15.88 -3.82
CA VAL A 19 6.84 -16.06 -2.96
C VAL A 19 6.67 -15.30 -1.65
N THR A 20 6.98 -15.94 -0.53
CA THR A 20 6.82 -15.36 0.82
C THR A 20 7.51 -14.01 1.00
N GLY A 21 8.72 -13.82 0.44
CA GLY A 21 9.45 -12.54 0.48
C GLY A 21 9.01 -11.51 -0.57
N GLY A 22 8.10 -11.88 -1.48
CA GLY A 22 7.70 -11.04 -2.61
C GLY A 22 7.15 -9.67 -2.24
N PRO A 23 6.19 -9.55 -1.32
CA PRO A 23 5.64 -8.26 -0.92
C PRO A 23 6.68 -7.33 -0.28
N SER A 24 7.57 -7.88 0.56
CA SER A 24 8.63 -7.11 1.21
C SER A 24 9.64 -6.57 0.19
N GLU A 25 10.09 -7.40 -0.73
CA GLU A 25 11.03 -7.02 -1.78
C GLU A 25 10.40 -5.99 -2.74
N PHE A 26 9.13 -6.18 -3.11
CA PHE A 26 8.40 -5.21 -3.93
C PHE A 26 8.30 -3.85 -3.23
N SER A 27 7.97 -3.83 -1.94
CA SER A 27 7.88 -2.62 -1.13
C SER A 27 9.22 -1.91 -1.06
N HIS A 28 10.32 -2.66 -0.86
CA HIS A 28 11.67 -2.11 -0.81
C HIS A 28 12.08 -1.46 -2.14
N ILE A 29 11.92 -2.18 -3.25
CA ILE A 29 12.23 -1.67 -4.59
C ILE A 29 11.39 -0.43 -4.92
N THR A 30 10.10 -0.44 -4.57
CA THR A 30 9.21 0.70 -4.80
C THR A 30 9.65 1.92 -4.00
N ALA A 31 10.00 1.73 -2.71
CA ALA A 31 10.50 2.81 -1.86
C ALA A 31 11.82 3.39 -2.39
N GLU A 32 12.73 2.55 -2.85
CA GLU A 32 13.99 2.98 -3.45
C GLU A 32 13.77 3.81 -4.73
N ARG A 33 12.88 3.36 -5.61
CA ARG A 33 12.57 4.05 -6.88
C ARG A 33 11.84 5.38 -6.68
N LEU A 34 11.03 5.48 -5.65
CA LEU A 34 10.27 6.68 -5.31
C LEU A 34 10.93 7.51 -4.20
N HIS A 35 12.17 7.18 -3.80
CA HIS A 35 12.87 7.78 -2.68
C HIS A 35 12.85 9.31 -2.68
N ASP A 36 13.19 9.92 -3.80
CA ASP A 36 13.24 11.38 -3.92
C ASP A 36 11.88 12.04 -3.67
N LEU A 37 10.80 11.39 -4.11
CA LEU A 37 9.44 11.89 -3.91
C LEU A 37 8.99 11.75 -2.44
N ILE A 38 9.42 10.67 -1.77
CA ILE A 38 9.15 10.42 -0.36
C ILE A 38 9.89 11.44 0.51
N VAL A 39 11.20 11.60 0.30
CA VAL A 39 12.04 12.52 1.08
C VAL A 39 11.59 13.98 0.93
N ASN A 40 11.14 14.37 -0.26
CA ASN A 40 10.60 15.71 -0.51
C ASN A 40 9.13 15.88 -0.10
N SER A 41 8.54 14.91 0.59
CA SER A 41 7.13 14.94 1.06
C SER A 41 6.11 15.18 -0.07
N ILE A 42 6.42 14.73 -1.28
CA ILE A 42 5.51 14.79 -2.43
C ILE A 42 4.47 13.68 -2.31
N LEU A 43 4.88 12.51 -1.81
CA LEU A 43 4.01 11.37 -1.60
C LEU A 43 4.36 10.59 -0.32
N GLU A 44 3.36 9.85 0.16
CA GLU A 44 3.50 8.82 1.18
C GLU A 44 3.35 7.44 0.53
N LEU A 45 4.18 6.50 0.97
CA LEU A 45 4.16 5.14 0.47
C LEU A 45 3.81 4.16 1.60
N PHE A 46 2.78 3.37 1.39
CA PHE A 46 2.42 2.27 2.28
C PHE A 46 2.36 0.97 1.48
N VAL A 47 3.39 0.14 1.62
CA VAL A 47 3.60 -1.13 0.90
C VAL A 47 3.59 -0.91 -0.62
N HIS A 48 2.41 -0.90 -1.24
CA HIS A 48 2.20 -0.71 -2.68
C HIS A 48 1.18 0.40 -2.99
N ASN A 49 0.68 1.08 -1.96
CA ASN A 49 -0.24 2.19 -2.09
C ASN A 49 0.51 3.51 -1.99
N VAL A 50 0.22 4.42 -2.89
CA VAL A 50 0.77 5.78 -2.91
C VAL A 50 -0.33 6.75 -2.55
N GLY A 51 -0.09 7.59 -1.56
CA GLY A 51 -0.94 8.71 -1.18
C GLY A 51 -0.25 10.04 -1.43
N MET A 52 -1.00 11.05 -1.87
CA MET A 52 -0.52 12.43 -2.01
C MET A 52 -1.57 13.36 -1.43
N ALA A 53 -1.16 14.17 -0.45
CA ALA A 53 -1.97 15.26 0.09
C ALA A 53 -1.60 16.58 -0.60
N PHE A 54 -2.57 17.45 -0.79
CA PHE A 54 -2.38 18.78 -1.36
C PHE A 54 -3.53 19.72 -0.95
N ASP A 55 -3.24 21.00 -0.83
CA ASP A 55 -4.19 22.01 -0.40
C ASP A 55 -4.90 22.70 -1.57
N SER A 56 -4.35 22.59 -2.78
CA SER A 56 -4.93 23.18 -3.98
C SER A 56 -4.89 22.24 -5.19
N CYS A 57 -5.81 22.43 -6.11
CA CYS A 57 -5.84 21.66 -7.36
C CYS A 57 -4.55 21.84 -8.18
N GLU A 58 -3.97 23.05 -8.18
CA GLU A 58 -2.73 23.35 -8.90
C GLU A 58 -1.54 22.59 -8.31
N GLU A 59 -1.42 22.57 -6.98
CA GLU A 59 -0.42 21.76 -6.28
C GLU A 59 -0.60 20.29 -6.57
N GLY A 60 -1.85 19.78 -6.48
CA GLY A 60 -2.17 18.38 -6.78
C GLY A 60 -1.79 17.99 -8.21
N MET A 61 -2.03 18.85 -9.19
CA MET A 61 -1.62 18.61 -10.57
C MET A 61 -0.10 18.58 -10.72
N THR A 62 0.61 19.46 -10.04
CA THR A 62 2.07 19.51 -10.06
C THR A 62 2.68 18.25 -9.45
N LYS A 63 2.20 17.84 -8.27
CA LYS A 63 2.62 16.60 -7.61
C LYS A 63 2.32 15.36 -8.46
N LEU A 64 1.13 15.31 -9.06
CA LEU A 64 0.74 14.21 -9.96
C LEU A 64 1.65 14.12 -11.17
N HIS A 65 1.95 15.24 -11.82
CA HIS A 65 2.86 15.29 -12.96
C HIS A 65 4.25 14.76 -12.58
N THR A 66 4.80 15.22 -11.45
CA THR A 66 6.10 14.76 -10.93
C THR A 66 6.11 13.25 -10.64
N LEU A 67 5.02 12.72 -10.06
CA LEU A 67 4.88 11.29 -9.85
C LEU A 67 4.86 10.52 -11.17
N LEU A 68 4.05 10.96 -12.15
CA LEU A 68 3.93 10.27 -13.44
C LEU A 68 5.24 10.28 -14.22
N GLU A 69 6.01 11.36 -14.17
CA GLU A 69 7.35 11.43 -14.77
C GLU A 69 8.31 10.44 -14.09
N CYS A 70 8.28 10.35 -12.76
CA CYS A 70 9.07 9.37 -12.02
C CYS A 70 8.67 7.93 -12.38
N ILE A 71 7.38 7.61 -12.38
CA ILE A 71 6.84 6.30 -12.78
C ILE A 71 7.30 5.91 -14.19
N HIS A 72 7.26 6.85 -15.13
CA HIS A 72 7.71 6.65 -16.51
C HIS A 72 9.23 6.40 -16.57
N ARG A 73 10.03 7.22 -15.90
CA ARG A 73 11.49 7.09 -15.82
C ARG A 73 11.91 5.74 -15.24
N GLU A 74 11.25 5.33 -14.17
CA GLU A 74 11.55 4.07 -13.46
C GLU A 74 10.90 2.83 -14.11
N LYS A 75 10.19 3.01 -15.24
CA LYS A 75 9.49 1.94 -15.97
C LYS A 75 8.52 1.15 -15.10
N MET A 76 7.89 1.83 -14.16
CA MET A 76 6.82 1.31 -13.32
C MET A 76 5.46 1.48 -14.02
N SER A 77 4.43 0.83 -13.51
CA SER A 77 3.07 0.94 -14.02
C SER A 77 2.08 1.16 -12.89
N LEU A 78 1.12 2.03 -13.12
CA LEU A 78 -0.04 2.23 -12.26
C LEU A 78 -1.24 1.47 -12.81
N SER A 79 -2.14 1.04 -11.92
CA SER A 79 -3.42 0.45 -12.34
C SER A 79 -4.48 1.54 -12.46
N PRO A 80 -4.93 1.90 -13.67
CA PRO A 80 -5.90 2.97 -13.85
C PRO A 80 -7.22 2.74 -13.09
N SER A 81 -7.66 1.47 -13.00
CA SER A 81 -8.90 1.11 -12.30
C SER A 81 -8.84 1.32 -10.78
N LYS A 82 -7.63 1.40 -10.21
CA LYS A 82 -7.40 1.62 -8.77
C LYS A 82 -7.07 3.07 -8.44
N LEU A 83 -6.84 3.92 -9.43
CA LEU A 83 -6.55 5.32 -9.20
C LEU A 83 -7.76 6.03 -8.61
N ARG A 84 -7.50 6.85 -7.59
CA ARG A 84 -8.44 7.78 -6.97
C ARG A 84 -7.77 9.14 -6.96
N LEU A 85 -8.28 10.05 -7.75
CA LEU A 85 -7.66 11.36 -7.96
C LEU A 85 -8.61 12.46 -7.48
N PHE A 86 -8.04 13.50 -6.86
CA PHE A 86 -8.75 14.71 -6.42
C PHE A 86 -9.97 14.42 -5.54
N MET A 87 -9.80 13.48 -4.61
CA MET A 87 -10.80 13.12 -3.62
C MET A 87 -10.66 14.06 -2.41
N SER A 88 -11.78 14.48 -1.83
CA SER A 88 -11.78 15.20 -0.55
C SER A 88 -11.42 14.29 0.62
N GLU A 89 -11.75 13.00 0.50
CA GLU A 89 -11.44 11.97 1.49
C GLU A 89 -11.05 10.68 0.78
N ALA A 90 -10.14 9.93 1.38
CA ALA A 90 -9.69 8.64 0.84
C ALA A 90 -9.35 7.67 1.97
N VAL A 91 -9.53 6.37 1.71
CA VAL A 91 -8.99 5.33 2.59
C VAL A 91 -7.55 5.04 2.17
N PHE A 92 -6.61 5.31 3.07
CA PHE A 92 -5.19 5.05 2.88
C PHE A 92 -4.62 4.27 4.07
N ALA A 93 -3.90 3.21 3.78
CA ALA A 93 -3.32 2.33 4.80
C ALA A 93 -4.35 1.83 5.85
N GLY A 94 -5.62 1.74 5.48
CA GLY A 94 -6.70 1.29 6.37
C GLY A 94 -7.25 2.35 7.33
N ALA A 95 -6.87 3.59 7.13
CA ALA A 95 -7.46 4.74 7.82
C ALA A 95 -8.16 5.66 6.80
N GLN A 96 -9.21 6.34 7.22
CA GLN A 96 -9.83 7.40 6.45
C GLN A 96 -9.05 8.69 6.67
N VAL A 97 -8.59 9.28 5.57
CA VAL A 97 -7.81 10.52 5.56
C VAL A 97 -8.61 11.59 4.84
N GLY A 98 -8.74 12.74 5.45
CA GLY A 98 -9.48 13.88 4.90
C GLY A 98 -9.07 15.21 5.54
N PRO A 99 -9.77 16.32 5.22
CA PRO A 99 -9.45 17.66 5.72
C PRO A 99 -9.47 17.79 7.25
N GLU A 100 -10.26 16.96 7.92
CA GLU A 100 -10.38 16.94 9.39
C GLU A 100 -9.32 16.08 10.08
N GLY A 101 -8.44 15.46 9.31
CA GLY A 101 -7.36 14.61 9.80
C GLY A 101 -7.53 13.15 9.42
N VAL A 102 -7.01 12.28 10.30
CA VAL A 102 -6.99 10.82 10.11
C VAL A 102 -7.93 10.18 11.13
N SER A 103 -8.83 9.35 10.65
CA SER A 103 -9.75 8.55 11.48
C SER A 103 -9.70 7.08 11.08
N PRO A 104 -10.03 6.16 12.00
CA PRO A 104 -10.15 4.75 11.64
C PRO A 104 -11.23 4.53 10.58
N ASP A 105 -10.99 3.57 9.68
CA ASP A 105 -12.01 3.14 8.71
C ASP A 105 -13.24 2.57 9.45
N ALA A 106 -14.39 3.21 9.25
CA ALA A 106 -15.65 2.82 9.89
C ALA A 106 -16.02 1.34 9.66
N MET A 107 -15.73 0.80 8.48
CA MET A 107 -15.96 -0.61 8.17
C MET A 107 -15.12 -1.54 9.05
N LYS A 108 -13.89 -1.14 9.38
CA LYS A 108 -13.04 -1.91 10.28
C LYS A 108 -13.46 -1.77 11.73
N LEU A 109 -13.95 -0.60 12.14
CA LEU A 109 -14.52 -0.41 13.48
C LEU A 109 -15.74 -1.30 13.70
N MET A 110 -16.62 -1.44 12.70
CA MET A 110 -17.78 -2.34 12.79
C MET A 110 -17.37 -3.79 13.08
N VAL A 111 -16.27 -4.26 12.49
CA VAL A 111 -15.75 -5.61 12.77
C VAL A 111 -15.35 -5.78 14.23
N ILE A 112 -14.82 -4.73 14.88
CA ILE A 112 -14.49 -4.77 16.31
C ILE A 112 -15.75 -4.78 17.18
N VAL A 113 -16.74 -3.96 16.83
CA VAL A 113 -18.01 -3.87 17.56
C VAL A 113 -18.79 -5.19 17.49
N ASP A 114 -18.76 -5.83 16.32
CA ASP A 114 -19.46 -7.10 16.08
C ASP A 114 -18.63 -8.34 16.47
N TRP A 115 -17.44 -8.15 17.03
CA TRP A 115 -16.57 -9.28 17.40
C TRP A 115 -17.22 -10.10 18.52
N PRO A 116 -17.31 -11.40 18.37
CA PRO A 116 -17.86 -12.27 19.41
C PRO A 116 -16.99 -12.25 20.67
N ILE A 117 -17.63 -12.42 21.84
CA ILE A 117 -16.90 -12.51 23.11
C ILE A 117 -15.88 -13.66 23.01
N PRO A 118 -14.57 -13.39 23.27
CA PRO A 118 -13.55 -14.42 23.24
C PRO A 118 -13.84 -15.56 24.22
N ILE A 119 -13.88 -16.79 23.74
CA ILE A 119 -14.17 -17.98 24.54
C ILE A 119 -12.89 -18.75 24.93
N ASP A 120 -11.77 -18.45 24.28
CA ASP A 120 -10.46 -19.06 24.53
C ASP A 120 -9.31 -18.10 24.28
N ALA A 121 -8.09 -18.51 24.57
CA ALA A 121 -6.87 -17.72 24.42
C ALA A 121 -6.61 -17.33 22.94
N SER A 122 -6.89 -18.21 21.99
CA SER A 122 -6.69 -17.93 20.57
C SER A 122 -7.66 -16.88 20.05
N HIS A 123 -8.93 -16.93 20.47
CA HIS A 123 -9.91 -15.89 20.16
C HIS A 123 -9.53 -14.53 20.77
N LEU A 124 -8.99 -14.54 22.00
CA LEU A 124 -8.51 -13.32 22.64
C LEU A 124 -7.29 -12.74 21.91
N GLU A 125 -6.34 -13.58 21.52
CA GLU A 125 -5.17 -13.17 20.74
C GLU A 125 -5.59 -12.55 19.39
N GLY A 126 -6.53 -13.17 18.69
CA GLY A 126 -7.11 -12.65 17.45
C GLY A 126 -7.76 -11.27 17.64
N PHE A 127 -8.55 -11.09 18.72
CA PHE A 127 -9.16 -9.81 19.08
C PHE A 127 -8.10 -8.74 19.39
N LEU A 128 -7.11 -9.07 20.20
CA LEU A 128 -6.00 -8.14 20.52
C LEU A 128 -5.18 -7.79 19.29
N GLY A 129 -4.92 -8.75 18.40
CA GLY A 129 -4.25 -8.51 17.14
C GLY A 129 -5.01 -7.55 16.23
N LEU A 130 -6.34 -7.68 16.16
CA LEU A 130 -7.18 -6.77 15.40
C LEU A 130 -7.21 -5.35 16.02
N THR A 131 -7.41 -5.26 17.34
CA THR A 131 -7.52 -3.97 18.04
C THR A 131 -6.20 -3.21 18.14
N SER A 132 -5.05 -3.91 18.12
CA SER A 132 -3.72 -3.27 18.12
C SER A 132 -3.38 -2.53 16.82
N TYR A 133 -4.21 -2.69 15.79
CA TYR A 133 -4.06 -1.94 14.54
C TYR A 133 -4.54 -0.48 14.67
N PHE A 134 -5.41 -0.19 15.62
CA PHE A 134 -6.00 1.14 15.87
C PHE A 134 -5.36 1.81 17.09
#